data_0f7d3cd780f669c3928586506ca9010c
#
_entry.id   0f7d3cd780f669c3928586506ca9010c
#
_cell.length_a   1.000
_cell.length_b   1.000
_cell.length_c   1.000
_cell.angle_alpha   90.00
_cell.angle_beta   90.00
_cell.angle_gamma   90.00
#
_symmetry.space_group_name_H-M   'P 1'
#
loop_
_entity.id
_entity.type
_entity.pdbx_description
1 polymer ?
#
loop_
_entity_poly.entity_id
_entity_poly.type
_entity_poly.pdbx_seq_one_letter_code
_entity_poly.pdbx_strand_id
1 'polypeptide(L)'
;IRKKSKISEHAEKLSVMSSLNAAEESQIVILMIDSERGFEKQDANIANIIETEGKPFVVAVNKWDLVKNKKEKRKEIEEQINEFLPQIGKISIAYISAQKNQGIDKLILLSEKLDKVCERRLSTSDLNEFLKQTLSRHPHPNKNGRPVKIKYITQPNVRPSHFIVFSNYPNFIKDSY
;
A
#
# COMPACT_ATOMS: atom_id res chain seq x y z
N ILE A 1 -38.06 7.28 -8.63
CA ILE A 1 -36.74 6.82 -9.16
C ILE A 1 -35.62 7.61 -8.51
N ARG A 2 -35.68 8.95 -8.39
CA ARG A 2 -34.63 9.79 -7.72
C ARG A 2 -34.39 9.49 -6.21
N LYS A 3 -35.39 9.01 -5.49
CA LYS A 3 -35.25 8.68 -4.05
C LYS A 3 -34.45 7.38 -3.79
N LYS A 4 -34.55 6.38 -4.66
CA LYS A 4 -33.81 5.11 -4.52
C LYS A 4 -32.31 5.28 -4.79
N SER A 5 -31.93 6.08 -5.79
CA SER A 5 -30.51 6.33 -6.10
C SER A 5 -29.80 7.09 -4.96
N LYS A 6 -30.45 8.11 -4.35
CA LYS A 6 -29.89 8.84 -3.20
C LYS A 6 -29.72 7.98 -1.94
N ILE A 7 -30.63 7.02 -1.70
CA ILE A 7 -30.55 6.10 -0.56
C ILE A 7 -29.40 5.10 -0.78
N SER A 8 -29.23 4.58 -2.01
CA SER A 8 -28.11 3.72 -2.38
C SER A 8 -26.77 4.43 -2.23
N GLU A 9 -26.67 5.65 -2.74
CA GLU A 9 -25.46 6.48 -2.66
C GLU A 9 -25.09 6.84 -1.19
N HIS A 10 -26.09 7.05 -0.35
CA HIS A 10 -25.86 7.33 1.08
C HIS A 10 -25.42 6.07 1.84
N ALA A 11 -26.03 4.92 1.54
CA ALA A 11 -25.62 3.64 2.12
C ALA A 11 -24.22 3.23 1.68
N GLU A 12 -23.83 3.45 0.44
CA GLU A 12 -22.47 3.22 -0.05
C GLU A 12 -21.45 4.12 0.65
N LYS A 13 -21.75 5.41 0.81
CA LYS A 13 -20.86 6.33 1.55
C LYS A 13 -20.69 5.92 3.00
N LEU A 14 -21.77 5.52 3.69
CA LEU A 14 -21.68 5.03 5.07
C LEU A 14 -20.88 3.73 5.17
N SER A 15 -21.04 2.82 4.20
CA SER A 15 -20.26 1.57 4.13
C SER A 15 -18.77 1.84 3.94
N VAL A 16 -18.41 2.76 3.06
CA VAL A 16 -17.01 3.17 2.84
C VAL A 16 -16.44 3.82 4.10
N MET A 17 -17.17 4.72 4.75
CA MET A 17 -16.71 5.35 6.00
C MET A 17 -16.51 4.34 7.13
N SER A 18 -17.43 3.38 7.29
CA SER A 18 -17.27 2.31 8.28
C SER A 18 -16.05 1.43 8.01
N SER A 19 -15.78 1.15 6.73
CA SER A 19 -14.61 0.38 6.33
C SER A 19 -13.30 1.14 6.57
N LEU A 20 -13.30 2.46 6.37
CA LEU A 20 -12.14 3.32 6.65
C LEU A 20 -11.86 3.42 8.15
N ASN A 21 -12.89 3.61 8.97
CA ASN A 21 -12.73 3.61 10.42
C ASN A 21 -12.17 2.28 10.95
N ALA A 22 -12.66 1.15 10.41
CA ALA A 22 -12.11 -0.17 10.73
C ALA A 22 -10.65 -0.31 10.30
N ALA A 23 -10.26 0.28 9.16
CA ALA A 23 -8.87 0.31 8.70
C ALA A 23 -7.99 1.16 9.64
N GLU A 24 -8.46 2.30 10.11
CA GLU A 24 -7.75 3.17 11.08
C GLU A 24 -7.42 2.44 12.38
N GLU A 25 -8.34 1.64 12.91
CA GLU A 25 -8.15 0.88 14.14
C GLU A 25 -7.33 -0.41 13.95
N SER A 26 -7.17 -0.86 12.71
CA SER A 26 -6.48 -2.12 12.40
C SER A 26 -4.95 -1.95 12.37
N GLN A 27 -4.23 -3.05 12.59
CA GLN A 27 -2.78 -3.11 12.41
C GLN A 27 -2.41 -3.44 10.96
N ILE A 28 -3.23 -4.27 10.30
CA ILE A 28 -3.09 -4.67 8.90
C ILE A 28 -4.47 -4.68 8.27
N VAL A 29 -4.55 -4.22 7.03
CA VAL A 29 -5.77 -4.24 6.25
C VAL A 29 -5.73 -5.39 5.23
N ILE A 30 -6.83 -6.09 5.07
CA ILE A 30 -7.04 -7.04 3.99
C ILE A 30 -8.01 -6.40 3.00
N LEU A 31 -7.50 -5.97 1.85
CA LEU A 31 -8.30 -5.46 0.75
C LEU A 31 -8.79 -6.64 -0.10
N MET A 32 -10.07 -6.96 0.01
CA MET A 32 -10.67 -8.09 -0.70
C MET A 32 -11.30 -7.65 -2.01
N ILE A 33 -10.91 -8.30 -3.10
CA ILE A 33 -11.44 -8.08 -4.44
C ILE A 33 -12.04 -9.35 -5.03
N ASP A 34 -12.93 -9.21 -6.00
CA ASP A 34 -13.53 -10.31 -6.74
C ASP A 34 -12.66 -10.67 -7.95
N SER A 35 -12.29 -11.97 -8.09
CA SER A 35 -11.47 -12.43 -9.20
C SER A 35 -12.11 -12.26 -10.58
N GLU A 36 -13.44 -12.23 -10.68
CA GLU A 36 -14.13 -12.00 -11.96
C GLU A 36 -13.98 -10.55 -12.43
N ARG A 37 -14.10 -9.58 -11.50
CA ARG A 37 -13.96 -8.14 -11.81
C ARG A 37 -12.51 -7.73 -11.97
N GLY A 38 -11.61 -8.35 -11.22
CA GLY A 38 -10.22 -7.94 -11.13
C GLY A 38 -10.02 -6.76 -10.19
N PHE A 39 -8.97 -5.96 -10.42
CA PHE A 39 -8.66 -4.78 -9.61
C PHE A 39 -9.17 -3.51 -10.31
N GLU A 40 -10.14 -2.86 -9.70
CA GLU A 40 -10.84 -1.72 -10.28
C GLU A 40 -10.38 -0.38 -9.66
N LYS A 41 -10.75 0.73 -10.30
CA LYS A 41 -10.45 2.08 -9.81
C LYS A 41 -10.95 2.35 -8.40
N GLN A 42 -12.07 1.75 -8.00
CA GLN A 42 -12.60 1.89 -6.64
C GLN A 42 -11.69 1.21 -5.62
N ASP A 43 -11.15 0.03 -5.94
CA ASP A 43 -10.19 -0.68 -5.09
C ASP A 43 -8.89 0.14 -4.94
N ALA A 44 -8.44 0.76 -6.04
CA ALA A 44 -7.30 1.64 -6.03
C ALA A 44 -7.50 2.87 -5.13
N ASN A 45 -8.69 3.47 -5.14
CA ASN A 45 -9.00 4.59 -4.26
C ASN A 45 -8.94 4.17 -2.78
N ILE A 46 -9.47 3.00 -2.44
CA ILE A 46 -9.40 2.45 -1.08
C ILE A 46 -7.94 2.15 -0.70
N ALA A 47 -7.18 1.52 -1.60
CA ALA A 47 -5.77 1.22 -1.37
C ALA A 47 -4.93 2.49 -1.13
N ASN A 48 -5.18 3.57 -1.88
CA ASN A 48 -4.51 4.86 -1.70
C ASN A 48 -4.84 5.49 -0.34
N ILE A 49 -6.08 5.37 0.14
CA ILE A 49 -6.45 5.86 1.48
C ILE A 49 -5.71 5.05 2.55
N ILE A 50 -5.69 3.72 2.44
CA ILE A 50 -4.99 2.83 3.37
C ILE A 50 -3.49 3.18 3.41
N GLU A 51 -2.88 3.44 2.26
CA GLU A 51 -1.48 3.83 2.13
C GLU A 51 -1.21 5.21 2.76
N THR A 52 -2.08 6.19 2.52
CA THR A 52 -1.98 7.54 3.11
C THR A 52 -2.05 7.49 4.64
N GLU A 53 -2.87 6.60 5.21
CA GLU A 53 -2.93 6.34 6.64
C GLU A 53 -1.71 5.55 7.16
N GLY A 54 -0.78 5.20 6.30
CA GLY A 54 0.43 4.45 6.65
C GLY A 54 0.15 3.02 7.11
N LYS A 55 -0.98 2.45 6.70
CA LYS A 55 -1.39 1.09 7.06
C LYS A 55 -0.85 0.07 6.05
N PRO A 56 -0.20 -0.99 6.52
CA PRO A 56 0.16 -2.09 5.64
C PRO A 56 -1.09 -2.87 5.22
N PHE A 57 -1.10 -3.36 3.97
CA PHE A 57 -2.23 -4.15 3.48
C PHE A 57 -1.82 -5.31 2.57
N VAL A 58 -2.70 -6.31 2.51
CA VAL A 58 -2.63 -7.46 1.61
C VAL A 58 -3.85 -7.45 0.72
N VAL A 59 -3.67 -7.65 -0.59
CA VAL A 59 -4.79 -7.84 -1.52
C VAL A 59 -5.20 -9.31 -1.51
N ALA A 60 -6.47 -9.58 -1.18
CA ALA A 60 -7.07 -10.91 -1.21
C ALA A 60 -8.00 -11.03 -2.42
N VAL A 61 -7.57 -11.78 -3.43
CA VAL A 61 -8.36 -12.05 -4.64
C VAL A 61 -9.26 -13.24 -4.34
N ASN A 62 -10.54 -12.98 -4.07
CA ASN A 62 -11.54 -13.99 -3.70
C ASN A 62 -12.21 -14.61 -4.94
N LYS A 63 -12.95 -15.69 -4.70
CA LYS A 63 -13.62 -16.53 -5.73
C LYS A 63 -12.64 -17.16 -6.72
N TRP A 64 -11.41 -17.45 -6.25
CA TRP A 64 -10.35 -18.00 -7.10
C TRP A 64 -10.65 -19.41 -7.64
N ASP A 65 -11.61 -20.08 -7.06
CA ASP A 65 -12.12 -21.38 -7.52
C ASP A 65 -12.92 -21.30 -8.82
N LEU A 66 -13.49 -20.13 -9.15
CA LEU A 66 -14.25 -19.89 -10.38
C LEU A 66 -13.36 -19.56 -11.58
N VAL A 67 -12.09 -19.21 -11.34
CA VAL A 67 -11.16 -18.82 -12.40
C VAL A 67 -10.66 -20.03 -13.16
N LYS A 68 -10.94 -20.07 -14.48
CA LYS A 68 -10.52 -21.16 -15.39
C LYS A 68 -9.03 -21.08 -15.73
N ASN A 69 -8.57 -19.94 -16.25
CA ASN A 69 -7.17 -19.71 -16.58
C ASN A 69 -6.45 -18.90 -15.49
N LYS A 70 -6.00 -19.60 -14.46
CA LYS A 70 -5.39 -18.98 -13.28
C LYS A 70 -4.08 -18.24 -13.57
N LYS A 71 -3.31 -18.68 -14.55
CA LYS A 71 -2.02 -18.04 -14.89
C LYS A 71 -2.23 -16.68 -15.54
N GLU A 72 -3.13 -16.62 -16.51
CA GLU A 72 -3.46 -15.40 -17.23
C GLU A 72 -4.15 -14.38 -16.33
N LYS A 73 -5.13 -14.83 -15.53
CA LYS A 73 -5.86 -13.96 -14.61
C LYS A 73 -4.96 -13.38 -13.51
N ARG A 74 -3.95 -14.12 -13.05
CA ARG A 74 -2.93 -13.56 -12.14
C ARG A 74 -2.18 -12.41 -12.77
N LYS A 75 -1.69 -12.62 -13.98
CA LYS A 75 -0.93 -11.61 -14.71
C LYS A 75 -1.76 -10.35 -14.94
N GLU A 76 -3.01 -10.53 -15.37
CA GLU A 76 -3.96 -9.43 -15.56
C GLU A 76 -4.15 -8.60 -14.28
N ILE A 77 -4.43 -9.26 -13.14
CA ILE A 77 -4.64 -8.56 -11.86
C ILE A 77 -3.36 -7.86 -11.39
N GLU A 78 -2.21 -8.49 -11.53
CA GLU A 78 -0.91 -7.90 -11.16
C GLU A 78 -0.60 -6.68 -12.04
N GLU A 79 -0.92 -6.73 -13.33
CA GLU A 79 -0.78 -5.60 -14.26
C GLU A 79 -1.74 -4.46 -13.88
N GLN A 80 -3.01 -4.75 -13.58
CA GLN A 80 -3.98 -3.76 -13.11
C GLN A 80 -3.52 -3.07 -11.81
N ILE A 81 -3.05 -3.84 -10.84
CA ILE A 81 -2.53 -3.28 -9.58
C ILE A 81 -1.35 -2.35 -9.84
N ASN A 82 -0.39 -2.76 -10.69
CA ASN A 82 0.77 -1.94 -11.02
C ASN A 82 0.40 -0.67 -11.81
N GLU A 83 -0.63 -0.74 -12.66
CA GLU A 83 -1.14 0.41 -13.41
C GLU A 83 -1.82 1.44 -12.50
N PHE A 84 -2.67 0.97 -11.58
CA PHE A 84 -3.42 1.85 -10.68
C PHE A 84 -2.63 2.35 -9.47
N LEU A 85 -1.62 1.60 -9.03
CA LEU A 85 -0.82 1.89 -7.83
C LEU A 85 0.69 1.89 -8.11
N PRO A 86 1.17 2.65 -9.12
CA PRO A 86 2.58 2.62 -9.52
C PRO A 86 3.54 3.14 -8.43
N GLN A 87 3.04 3.94 -7.50
CA GLN A 87 3.79 4.48 -6.37
C GLN A 87 3.99 3.47 -5.24
N ILE A 88 3.13 2.45 -5.15
CA ILE A 88 3.24 1.40 -4.14
C ILE A 88 4.16 0.31 -4.70
N GLY A 89 5.21 -0.01 -3.98
CA GLY A 89 6.11 -1.09 -4.36
C GLY A 89 5.41 -2.45 -4.44
N LYS A 90 6.12 -3.52 -4.24
CA LYS A 90 5.56 -4.88 -4.35
C LYS A 90 4.46 -5.14 -3.32
N ILE A 91 3.22 -5.20 -3.78
CA ILE A 91 2.05 -5.54 -2.96
C ILE A 91 1.96 -7.06 -2.76
N SER A 92 1.66 -7.49 -1.54
CA SER A 92 1.39 -8.90 -1.23
C SER A 92 0.00 -9.29 -1.70
N ILE A 93 -0.11 -10.33 -2.54
CA ILE A 93 -1.38 -10.80 -3.11
C ILE A 93 -1.62 -12.25 -2.68
N ALA A 94 -2.81 -12.52 -2.11
CA ALA A 94 -3.30 -13.85 -1.80
C ALA A 94 -4.48 -14.19 -2.71
N TYR A 95 -4.46 -15.36 -3.33
CA TYR A 95 -5.57 -15.87 -4.16
C TYR A 95 -6.33 -16.89 -3.34
N ILE A 96 -7.60 -16.60 -3.03
CA ILE A 96 -8.40 -17.36 -2.09
C ILE A 96 -9.77 -17.75 -2.66
N SER A 97 -10.37 -18.76 -2.07
CA SER A 97 -11.81 -19.00 -2.15
C SER A 97 -12.35 -19.09 -0.73
N ALA A 98 -13.02 -18.03 -0.28
CA ALA A 98 -13.63 -18.02 1.05
C ALA A 98 -14.71 -19.11 1.18
N GLN A 99 -15.49 -19.33 0.12
CA GLN A 99 -16.54 -20.37 0.11
C GLN A 99 -15.99 -21.79 0.27
N LYS A 100 -14.82 -22.08 -0.34
CA LYS A 100 -14.19 -23.40 -0.29
C LYS A 100 -13.09 -23.50 0.78
N ASN A 101 -12.91 -22.47 1.57
CA ASN A 101 -11.82 -22.38 2.56
C ASN A 101 -10.42 -22.66 1.98
N GLN A 102 -10.17 -22.20 0.75
CA GLN A 102 -8.89 -22.40 0.06
C GLN A 102 -8.03 -21.14 0.10
N GLY A 103 -6.75 -21.29 0.40
CA GLY A 103 -5.78 -20.18 0.40
C GLY A 103 -5.87 -19.23 1.60
N ILE A 104 -6.76 -19.48 2.56
CA ILE A 104 -6.95 -18.65 3.77
C ILE A 104 -5.68 -18.70 4.64
N ASP A 105 -5.10 -19.87 4.86
CA ASP A 105 -3.85 -20.01 5.64
C ASP A 105 -2.72 -19.18 5.02
N LYS A 106 -2.65 -19.15 3.69
CA LYS A 106 -1.66 -18.34 2.99
C LYS A 106 -1.91 -16.83 3.16
N LEU A 107 -3.17 -16.40 3.15
CA LEU A 107 -3.55 -15.02 3.41
C LEU A 107 -3.13 -14.60 4.82
N ILE A 108 -3.44 -15.41 5.82
CA ILE A 108 -3.06 -15.17 7.22
C ILE A 108 -1.53 -15.11 7.34
N LEU A 109 -0.81 -16.08 6.78
CA LEU A 109 0.65 -16.09 6.81
C LEU A 109 1.29 -14.86 6.15
N LEU A 110 0.72 -14.36 5.05
CA LEU A 110 1.18 -13.14 4.38
C LEU A 110 0.94 -11.91 5.27
N SER A 111 -0.23 -11.84 5.92
CA SER A 111 -0.56 -10.76 6.85
C SER A 111 0.39 -10.76 8.06
N GLU A 112 0.64 -11.90 8.68
CA GLU A 112 1.60 -12.03 9.79
C GLU A 112 3.04 -11.66 9.39
N LYS A 113 3.46 -12.05 8.18
CA LYS A 113 4.79 -11.67 7.67
C LYS A 113 4.91 -10.17 7.48
N LEU A 114 3.86 -9.55 6.93
CA LEU A 114 3.81 -8.11 6.71
C LEU A 114 3.82 -7.37 8.05
N ASP A 115 3.08 -7.86 9.03
CA ASP A 115 3.03 -7.33 10.39
C ASP A 115 4.43 -7.30 11.04
N LYS A 116 5.13 -8.43 11.00
CA LYS A 116 6.51 -8.54 11.53
C LYS A 116 7.49 -7.60 10.83
N VAL A 117 7.32 -7.36 9.52
CA VAL A 117 8.14 -6.38 8.79
C VAL A 117 7.86 -4.96 9.27
N CYS A 118 6.57 -4.64 9.48
CA CYS A 118 6.16 -3.31 9.96
C CYS A 118 6.51 -3.04 11.42
N GLU A 119 6.74 -4.08 12.23
CA GLU A 119 7.25 -3.95 13.61
C GLU A 119 8.76 -3.71 13.67
N ARG A 120 9.46 -3.94 12.57
CA ARG A 120 10.91 -3.87 12.57
C ARG A 120 11.41 -2.43 12.71
N ARG A 121 12.11 -2.17 13.79
CA ARG A 121 12.86 -0.93 13.95
C ARG A 121 14.20 -1.05 13.22
N LEU A 122 14.45 -0.12 12.32
CA LEU A 122 15.73 -0.02 11.63
C LEU A 122 16.69 0.82 12.46
N SER A 123 17.96 0.40 12.51
CA SER A 123 18.98 1.20 13.19
C SER A 123 19.26 2.49 12.40
N THR A 124 19.55 3.57 13.12
CA THR A 124 19.95 4.84 12.48
C THR A 124 21.20 4.66 11.63
N SER A 125 22.10 3.76 12.03
CA SER A 125 23.32 3.44 11.27
C SER A 125 22.98 2.84 9.91
N ASP A 126 22.14 1.77 9.89
CA ASP A 126 21.74 1.08 8.66
C ASP A 126 20.99 2.01 7.70
N LEU A 127 20.09 2.84 8.26
CA LEU A 127 19.37 3.84 7.49
C LEU A 127 20.30 4.86 6.83
N ASN A 128 21.31 5.34 7.55
CA ASN A 128 22.23 6.34 7.01
C ASN A 128 23.25 5.73 6.04
N GLU A 129 23.62 4.47 6.21
CA GLU A 129 24.42 3.75 5.23
C GLU A 129 23.62 3.57 3.92
N PHE A 130 22.37 3.12 4.01
CA PHE A 130 21.46 3.03 2.87
C PHE A 130 21.29 4.39 2.18
N LEU A 131 21.04 5.46 2.95
CA LEU A 131 20.93 6.82 2.43
C LEU A 131 22.19 7.23 1.66
N LYS A 132 23.38 7.00 2.22
CA LYS A 132 24.66 7.30 1.57
C LYS A 132 24.82 6.56 0.24
N GLN A 133 24.48 5.27 0.20
CA GLN A 133 24.53 4.47 -1.02
C GLN A 133 23.53 4.97 -2.06
N THR A 134 22.32 5.34 -1.65
CA THR A 134 21.27 5.88 -2.53
C THR A 134 21.69 7.22 -3.11
N LEU A 135 22.17 8.14 -2.29
CA LEU A 135 22.61 9.46 -2.73
C LEU A 135 23.85 9.42 -3.66
N SER A 136 24.71 8.40 -3.50
CA SER A 136 25.84 8.21 -4.42
C SER A 136 25.40 7.76 -5.82
N ARG A 137 24.31 7.02 -5.92
CA ARG A 137 23.72 6.57 -7.22
C ARG A 137 22.78 7.60 -7.83
N HIS A 138 22.04 8.29 -6.99
CA HIS A 138 21.02 9.26 -7.37
C HIS A 138 21.19 10.56 -6.58
N PRO A 139 22.20 11.39 -6.92
CA PRO A 139 22.43 12.64 -6.22
C PRO A 139 21.27 13.61 -6.49
N HIS A 140 20.82 14.34 -5.46
CA HIS A 140 19.81 15.36 -5.64
C HIS A 140 20.33 16.50 -6.53
N PRO A 141 19.58 16.93 -7.55
CA PRO A 141 19.99 18.01 -8.42
C PRO A 141 20.09 19.34 -7.66
N ASN A 142 21.05 20.18 -8.05
CA ASN A 142 21.14 21.56 -7.53
C ASN A 142 19.87 22.34 -7.90
N LYS A 143 19.40 23.18 -6.99
CA LYS A 143 18.28 24.08 -7.24
C LYS A 143 18.69 25.53 -7.05
N ASN A 144 18.48 26.37 -8.08
CA ASN A 144 18.86 27.78 -8.10
C ASN A 144 20.37 27.98 -7.77
N GLY A 145 21.26 27.14 -8.33
CA GLY A 145 22.68 27.17 -8.08
C GLY A 145 23.12 26.72 -6.68
N ARG A 146 22.20 26.27 -5.82
CA ARG A 146 22.48 25.83 -4.45
C ARG A 146 22.45 24.30 -4.36
N PRO A 147 23.47 23.65 -3.76
CA PRO A 147 23.46 22.22 -3.56
C PRO A 147 22.48 21.83 -2.44
N VAL A 148 21.53 20.97 -2.76
CA VAL A 148 20.65 20.34 -1.77
C VAL A 148 21.38 19.14 -1.17
N LYS A 149 21.64 19.19 0.12
CA LYS A 149 22.34 18.12 0.86
C LYS A 149 21.37 17.45 1.81
N ILE A 150 21.09 16.18 1.59
CA ILE A 150 20.39 15.34 2.55
C ILE A 150 21.44 14.85 3.54
N LYS A 151 21.23 15.14 4.83
CA LYS A 151 22.24 14.96 5.89
C LYS A 151 22.14 13.61 6.54
N TYR A 152 20.97 13.22 6.99
CA TYR A 152 20.70 11.94 7.62
C TYR A 152 19.22 11.62 7.64
N ILE A 153 18.90 10.37 7.97
CA ILE A 153 17.55 9.83 8.09
C ILE A 153 17.39 9.11 9.42
N THR A 154 16.22 9.21 10.02
CA THR A 154 15.86 8.45 11.22
C THR A 154 14.46 7.87 11.10
N GLN A 155 14.15 6.85 11.90
CA GLN A 155 12.82 6.27 12.05
C GLN A 155 12.32 6.52 13.49
N PRO A 156 11.59 7.63 13.76
CA PRO A 156 11.07 7.91 15.10
C PRO A 156 10.01 6.90 15.53
N ASN A 157 9.09 6.54 14.62
CA ASN A 157 7.99 5.62 14.88
C ASN A 157 8.08 4.39 13.99
N VAL A 158 7.65 3.25 14.54
CA VAL A 158 7.58 1.98 13.83
C VAL A 158 6.17 1.73 13.27
N ARG A 159 5.14 2.19 13.98
CA ARG A 159 3.72 2.08 13.57
C ARG A 159 2.98 3.40 13.76
N PRO A 160 2.50 4.00 12.67
CA PRO A 160 2.94 3.75 11.29
C PRO A 160 4.44 4.01 11.14
N SER A 161 5.09 3.35 10.16
CA SER A 161 6.51 3.54 9.91
C SER A 161 6.76 4.93 9.35
N HIS A 162 7.31 5.83 10.18
CA HIS A 162 7.68 7.17 9.76
C HIS A 162 9.19 7.30 9.66
N PHE A 163 9.62 7.94 8.57
CA PHE A 163 11.03 8.29 8.35
C PHE A 163 11.17 9.80 8.25
N ILE A 164 12.06 10.38 9.04
CA ILE A 164 12.38 11.79 8.98
C ILE A 164 13.72 11.96 8.29
N VAL A 165 13.71 12.67 7.16
CA VAL A 165 14.89 12.99 6.37
C VAL A 165 15.30 14.43 6.66
N PHE A 166 16.54 14.65 7.07
CA PHE A 166 17.08 15.96 7.38
C PHE A 166 17.89 16.51 6.22
N SER A 167 17.55 17.72 5.79
CA SER A 167 18.21 18.41 4.68
C SER A 167 18.49 19.87 5.02
N ASN A 168 19.46 20.48 4.32
CA ASN A 168 19.72 21.92 4.41
C ASN A 168 18.61 22.77 3.76
N TYR A 169 17.90 22.22 2.75
CA TYR A 169 16.82 22.88 2.03
C TYR A 169 15.64 21.92 1.79
N PRO A 170 14.84 21.57 2.84
CA PRO A 170 13.75 20.59 2.70
C PRO A 170 12.74 20.94 1.61
N ASN A 171 12.35 22.21 1.51
CA ASN A 171 11.38 22.69 0.53
C ASN A 171 11.85 22.59 -0.94
N PHE A 172 13.10 22.24 -1.17
CA PHE A 172 13.62 22.02 -2.52
C PHE A 172 13.60 20.55 -2.94
N ILE A 173 13.33 19.66 -2.01
CA ILE A 173 13.15 18.22 -2.29
C ILE A 173 11.71 18.03 -2.77
N LYS A 174 11.55 17.48 -3.96
CA LYS A 174 10.22 17.17 -4.51
C LYS A 174 9.75 15.82 -3.94
N ASP A 175 8.43 15.66 -3.79
CA ASP A 175 7.82 14.41 -3.33
C ASP A 175 8.15 13.22 -4.24
N SER A 176 8.45 13.48 -5.51
CA SER A 176 8.85 12.48 -6.49
C SER A 176 10.30 12.03 -6.39
N TYR A 177 11.12 12.67 -5.55
CA TYR A 177 12.53 12.30 -5.36
C TYR A 177 12.67 11.21 -4.32
#